data_bb74d48a04659c7acf1206c377a685ca
#
_entry.id   bb74d48a04659c7acf1206c377a685ca
#
_cell.length_a   1.000
_cell.length_b   1.000
_cell.length_c   1.000
_cell.angle_alpha   90.00
_cell.angle_beta   90.00
_cell.angle_gamma   90.00
#
_symmetry.space_group_name_H-M   'P 1'
#
loop_
_entity.id
_entity.type
_entity.pdbx_description
1 polymer ?
#
loop_
_entity_poly.entity_id
_entity_poly.type
_entity_poly.pdbx_seq_one_letter_code
_entity_poly.pdbx_strand_id
1 'polypeptide(L)'
;HLCPGDKMTIIGPLGTPWPAPDSKLLGEGSPKICIAGGGIGVAPVANLASSLPEKSYDFFASFKSGSYGLEHVRAENLKITTDDGSEGIHGMLPQALSKEVIKNAGYKIIYACGPTPMLAYVKQVAEELDIQCYLSMEHRMLCGLGACLGCTIETTEGLKRCCKDGPVFDSKILNFPKPEPRRLPLEQNEEPDLTVDIAGVHFKNPVIASAGTFSYGQNFRGVSDVSAWGGIASKGCTFEPREGNKGERSLEVPGGNMNSIGLQNPGIPYFVEHLLPEMTGLGPVVIANLAGSDIESYVEGAKLLDKSDCDMIELNISCPNVKAAGLAWGLSAETAYYCVSSVRAVTKKPLMVKLSPNAPDNRPIALACIRAGADAISLINMVHGVAIDIEKGKPFFNNVHAGYSGP
;
A
#
# COMPACT_ATOMS: atom_id res chain seq x y z
N HIS A 1 15.05 21.08 -0.10
CA HIS A 1 15.76 21.65 1.05
C HIS A 1 15.44 23.14 1.12
N LEU A 2 14.91 23.64 2.27
CA LEU A 2 14.68 25.06 2.52
C LEU A 2 15.97 25.69 3.01
N CYS A 3 16.31 26.87 2.49
CA CYS A 3 17.44 27.69 2.91
C CYS A 3 16.97 28.87 3.75
N PRO A 4 17.84 29.46 4.62
CA PRO A 4 17.54 30.69 5.31
C PRO A 4 17.17 31.80 4.33
N GLY A 5 15.96 32.39 4.47
CA GLY A 5 15.42 33.40 3.57
C GLY A 5 14.32 32.90 2.62
N ASP A 6 14.13 31.58 2.49
CA ASP A 6 13.04 31.03 1.72
C ASP A 6 11.68 31.37 2.35
N LYS A 7 10.70 31.65 1.50
CA LYS A 7 9.32 31.91 1.95
C LYS A 7 8.50 30.62 1.85
N MET A 8 7.82 30.29 2.95
CA MET A 8 6.92 29.14 3.02
C MET A 8 5.52 29.62 3.38
N THR A 9 4.51 29.11 2.66
CA THR A 9 3.12 29.32 3.01
C THR A 9 2.66 28.18 3.91
N ILE A 10 2.12 28.52 5.09
CA ILE A 10 1.62 27.56 6.08
C ILE A 10 0.12 27.79 6.25
N ILE A 11 -0.64 26.70 6.24
CA ILE A 11 -2.07 26.70 6.57
C ILE A 11 -2.20 26.07 7.96
N GLY A 12 -2.82 26.81 8.90
CA GLY A 12 -2.99 26.35 10.27
C GLY A 12 -3.66 27.38 11.17
N PRO A 13 -3.98 27.04 12.42
CA PRO A 13 -3.84 25.72 13.04
C PRO A 13 -4.87 24.71 12.51
N LEU A 14 -4.48 23.43 12.39
CA LEU A 14 -5.33 22.35 11.92
C LEU A 14 -5.37 21.21 12.94
N GLY A 15 -6.48 20.45 12.94
CA GLY A 15 -6.67 19.30 13.81
C GLY A 15 -7.02 19.67 15.25
N THR A 16 -7.00 18.66 16.13
CA THR A 16 -7.33 18.79 17.55
C THR A 16 -6.05 18.91 18.40
N PRO A 17 -5.97 19.90 19.30
CA PRO A 17 -4.84 20.05 20.21
C PRO A 17 -4.84 18.96 21.30
N TRP A 18 -3.73 18.85 22.03
CA TRP A 18 -3.68 18.11 23.28
C TRP A 18 -4.65 18.69 24.30
N PRO A 19 -5.52 17.88 24.92
CA PRO A 19 -6.34 18.36 26.05
C PRO A 19 -5.44 18.79 27.20
N ALA A 20 -5.74 19.95 27.79
CA ALA A 20 -5.02 20.42 28.97
C ALA A 20 -5.28 19.46 30.15
N PRO A 21 -4.24 19.11 30.93
CA PRO A 21 -4.45 18.35 32.15
C PRO A 21 -5.22 19.17 33.19
N ASP A 22 -5.94 18.50 34.09
CA ASP A 22 -6.58 19.16 35.23
C ASP A 22 -5.49 19.92 36.06
N SER A 23 -5.77 21.15 36.39
CA SER A 23 -4.86 22.00 37.20
C SER A 23 -4.44 21.35 38.53
N LYS A 24 -5.27 20.49 39.09
CA LYS A 24 -4.99 19.70 40.30
C LYS A 24 -3.83 18.68 40.09
N LEU A 25 -3.53 18.33 38.86
CA LEU A 25 -2.42 17.41 38.50
C LEU A 25 -1.08 18.14 38.38
N LEU A 26 -1.10 19.47 38.35
CA LEU A 26 0.06 20.34 38.18
C LEU A 26 0.68 20.83 39.50
N GLY A 27 0.14 20.37 40.66
CA GLY A 27 0.59 20.77 42.00
C GLY A 27 1.93 20.18 42.43
N GLU A 28 2.44 20.65 43.59
CA GLU A 28 3.66 20.12 44.19
C GLU A 28 3.51 18.64 44.59
N GLY A 29 4.56 17.86 44.39
CA GLY A 29 4.63 16.43 44.72
C GLY A 29 5.16 15.59 43.56
N SER A 30 5.05 14.27 43.67
CA SER A 30 5.44 13.36 42.57
C SER A 30 4.57 13.63 41.34
N PRO A 31 5.16 13.74 40.13
CA PRO A 31 4.43 13.99 38.89
C PRO A 31 3.30 13.00 38.65
N LYS A 32 2.10 13.52 38.31
CA LYS A 32 0.93 12.69 37.98
C LYS A 32 0.68 12.61 36.49
N ILE A 33 1.51 13.27 35.69
CA ILE A 33 1.46 13.33 34.23
C ILE A 33 2.61 12.53 33.66
N CYS A 34 2.31 11.58 32.79
CA CYS A 34 3.28 10.84 32.01
C CYS A 34 3.24 11.28 30.56
N ILE A 35 4.36 11.61 29.99
CA ILE A 35 4.53 11.96 28.57
C ILE A 35 5.45 10.94 27.93
N ALA A 36 5.01 10.33 26.82
CA ALA A 36 5.79 9.32 26.10
C ALA A 36 5.94 9.65 24.61
N GLY A 37 7.15 9.69 24.11
CA GLY A 37 7.46 9.97 22.71
C GLY A 37 8.30 8.88 22.06
N GLY A 38 7.98 8.52 20.80
CA GLY A 38 8.75 7.54 20.03
C GLY A 38 9.23 8.09 18.69
N GLY A 39 10.56 8.08 18.44
CA GLY A 39 11.13 8.60 17.22
C GLY A 39 10.72 10.05 16.95
N ILE A 40 10.23 10.33 15.73
CA ILE A 40 9.74 11.67 15.37
C ILE A 40 8.54 12.13 16.21
N GLY A 41 7.78 11.19 16.78
CA GLY A 41 6.66 11.48 17.69
C GLY A 41 7.07 12.15 19.01
N VAL A 42 8.38 12.26 19.30
CA VAL A 42 8.89 13.07 20.41
C VAL A 42 8.56 14.55 20.19
N ALA A 43 8.60 15.07 18.96
CA ALA A 43 8.40 16.50 18.70
C ALA A 43 7.03 17.04 19.18
N PRO A 44 5.87 16.43 18.83
CA PRO A 44 4.57 16.92 19.30
C PRO A 44 4.38 16.78 20.81
N VAL A 45 4.94 15.77 21.48
CA VAL A 45 4.84 15.63 22.93
C VAL A 45 5.85 16.51 23.68
N ALA A 46 7.02 16.82 23.09
CA ALA A 46 7.93 17.82 23.64
C ALA A 46 7.35 19.23 23.57
N ASN A 47 6.58 19.53 22.48
CA ASN A 47 5.83 20.78 22.40
C ASN A 47 4.74 20.89 23.49
N LEU A 48 4.00 19.79 23.74
CA LEU A 48 3.08 19.74 24.90
C LEU A 48 3.84 19.99 26.21
N ALA A 49 4.94 19.29 26.42
CA ALA A 49 5.77 19.41 27.63
C ALA A 49 6.25 20.84 27.88
N SER A 50 6.60 21.59 26.82
CA SER A 50 7.01 23.00 26.93
C SER A 50 5.90 23.95 27.39
N SER A 51 4.64 23.55 27.30
CA SER A 51 3.48 24.30 27.77
C SER A 51 3.09 24.00 29.23
N LEU A 52 3.73 22.99 29.85
CA LEU A 52 3.47 22.60 31.23
C LEU A 52 4.54 23.21 32.18
N PRO A 53 4.19 23.41 33.46
CA PRO A 53 5.16 23.84 34.45
C PRO A 53 6.35 22.86 34.52
N GLU A 54 7.54 23.39 34.70
CA GLU A 54 8.75 22.58 34.88
C GLU A 54 8.54 21.56 36.02
N LYS A 55 9.04 20.34 35.81
CA LYS A 55 9.00 19.26 36.81
C LYS A 55 7.60 18.78 37.21
N SER A 56 6.54 19.22 36.51
CA SER A 56 5.17 18.76 36.80
C SER A 56 4.81 17.43 36.09
N TYR A 57 5.75 16.86 35.31
CA TYR A 57 5.57 15.66 34.51
C TYR A 57 6.83 14.82 34.44
N ASP A 58 6.67 13.53 34.15
CA ASP A 58 7.75 12.65 33.75
C ASP A 58 7.73 12.45 32.23
N PHE A 59 8.91 12.34 31.61
CA PHE A 59 9.06 12.22 30.17
C PHE A 59 9.84 10.96 29.81
N PHE A 60 9.30 10.15 28.89
CA PHE A 60 9.87 8.93 28.36
C PHE A 60 10.05 9.05 26.86
N ALA A 61 11.29 8.97 26.38
CA ALA A 61 11.61 9.08 24.97
C ALA A 61 12.24 7.77 24.45
N SER A 62 11.76 7.28 23.32
CA SER A 62 12.25 6.05 22.71
C SER A 62 12.71 6.31 21.26
N PHE A 63 13.91 5.89 20.93
CA PHE A 63 14.54 6.12 19.63
C PHE A 63 15.11 4.80 19.08
N LYS A 64 15.37 4.78 17.78
CA LYS A 64 16.11 3.68 17.17
C LYS A 64 17.58 3.74 17.50
N SER A 65 18.17 4.97 17.46
CA SER A 65 19.57 5.27 17.79
C SER A 65 19.67 6.75 18.14
N GLY A 66 20.42 7.11 19.20
CA GLY A 66 20.63 8.49 19.65
C GLY A 66 19.37 9.33 19.84
N SER A 67 19.35 10.23 20.78
CA SER A 67 18.20 11.10 21.05
C SER A 67 18.26 12.42 20.27
N TYR A 68 17.10 13.05 20.05
CA TYR A 68 16.95 14.39 19.47
C TYR A 68 15.63 15.03 19.91
N GLY A 69 15.55 16.36 19.82
CA GLY A 69 14.32 17.12 20.09
C GLY A 69 13.93 17.21 21.57
N LEU A 70 14.87 16.98 22.48
CA LEU A 70 14.67 17.01 23.94
C LEU A 70 15.19 18.28 24.61
N GLU A 71 15.72 19.23 23.86
CA GLU A 71 16.46 20.41 24.37
C GLU A 71 15.59 21.30 25.28
N HIS A 72 14.30 21.29 25.08
CA HIS A 72 13.33 22.10 25.84
C HIS A 72 12.49 21.30 26.85
N VAL A 73 12.72 19.99 26.98
CA VAL A 73 12.02 19.16 27.96
C VAL A 73 12.56 19.46 29.37
N ARG A 74 11.67 19.82 30.30
CA ARG A 74 11.95 20.15 31.69
C ARG A 74 11.16 19.26 32.64
N ALA A 75 11.26 17.95 32.40
CA ALA A 75 10.60 16.92 33.20
C ALA A 75 11.24 16.76 34.59
N GLU A 76 10.50 16.25 35.56
CA GLU A 76 11.10 15.79 36.83
C GLU A 76 12.00 14.59 36.59
N ASN A 77 11.51 13.61 35.82
CA ASN A 77 12.30 12.48 35.37
C ASN A 77 12.27 12.39 33.85
N LEU A 78 13.44 12.42 33.22
CA LEU A 78 13.62 12.13 31.79
C LEU A 78 14.30 10.77 31.64
N LYS A 79 13.65 9.83 30.94
CA LYS A 79 14.20 8.52 30.60
C LYS A 79 14.25 8.33 29.11
N ILE A 80 15.39 7.89 28.62
CA ILE A 80 15.64 7.64 27.20
C ILE A 80 15.88 6.15 27.01
N THR A 81 15.29 5.58 25.96
CA THR A 81 15.62 4.24 25.47
C THR A 81 16.08 4.31 24.02
N THR A 82 17.03 3.46 23.64
CA THR A 82 17.46 3.28 22.26
C THR A 82 17.49 1.79 21.90
N ASP A 83 16.99 1.45 20.70
CA ASP A 83 16.91 0.06 20.25
C ASP A 83 18.30 -0.58 20.13
N ASP A 84 19.32 0.22 19.76
CA ASP A 84 20.72 -0.21 19.59
C ASP A 84 21.59 -0.05 20.85
N GLY A 85 21.04 0.51 21.94
CA GLY A 85 21.76 0.75 23.19
C GLY A 85 22.79 1.90 23.12
N SER A 86 22.72 2.75 22.08
CA SER A 86 23.67 3.87 21.90
C SER A 86 23.49 4.96 22.94
N GLU A 87 22.31 5.09 23.56
CA GLU A 87 22.01 6.08 24.59
C GLU A 87 20.93 5.59 25.54
N GLY A 88 21.06 5.88 26.83
CA GLY A 88 20.06 5.56 27.85
C GLY A 88 19.90 4.06 28.10
N ILE A 89 18.67 3.61 28.19
CA ILE A 89 18.33 2.19 28.43
C ILE A 89 18.24 1.46 27.09
N HIS A 90 18.97 0.35 26.95
CA HIS A 90 18.89 -0.49 25.76
C HIS A 90 17.51 -1.15 25.61
N GLY A 91 16.87 -0.92 24.47
CA GLY A 91 15.57 -1.48 24.09
C GLY A 91 14.49 -0.45 23.85
N MET A 92 13.25 -0.94 23.76
CA MET A 92 12.07 -0.15 23.42
C MET A 92 11.45 0.51 24.67
N LEU A 93 10.44 1.36 24.46
CA LEU A 93 9.73 2.08 25.54
C LEU A 93 9.34 1.21 26.76
N PRO A 94 8.85 -0.03 26.64
CA PRO A 94 8.48 -0.86 27.79
C PRO A 94 9.59 -1.14 28.80
N GLN A 95 10.87 -1.07 28.38
CA GLN A 95 12.02 -1.21 29.28
C GLN A 95 12.16 -0.04 30.26
N ALA A 96 11.76 1.17 29.85
CA ALA A 96 11.77 2.35 30.72
C ALA A 96 10.41 2.65 31.35
N LEU A 97 9.30 2.32 30.65
CA LEU A 97 7.92 2.61 31.02
C LEU A 97 7.12 1.31 31.07
N SER A 98 7.48 0.39 31.99
CA SER A 98 6.70 -0.83 32.21
C SER A 98 5.40 -0.55 32.95
N LYS A 99 4.47 -1.53 32.91
CA LYS A 99 3.20 -1.45 33.66
C LYS A 99 3.42 -1.20 35.15
N GLU A 100 4.45 -1.84 35.73
CA GLU A 100 4.83 -1.67 37.13
C GLU A 100 5.31 -0.25 37.42
N VAL A 101 6.12 0.34 36.52
CA VAL A 101 6.59 1.73 36.63
C VAL A 101 5.41 2.68 36.62
N ILE A 102 4.47 2.51 35.67
CA ILE A 102 3.27 3.36 35.55
C ILE A 102 2.40 3.24 36.81
N LYS A 103 2.17 2.02 37.30
CA LYS A 103 1.38 1.76 38.49
C LYS A 103 2.00 2.40 39.74
N ASN A 104 3.29 2.21 39.94
CA ASN A 104 4.02 2.69 41.13
C ASN A 104 4.13 4.22 41.17
N ALA A 105 4.29 4.87 40.00
CA ALA A 105 4.32 6.32 39.89
C ALA A 105 2.94 6.94 40.16
N GLY A 106 1.87 6.19 39.96
CA GLY A 106 0.50 6.63 40.23
C GLY A 106 0.03 7.73 39.26
N TYR A 107 0.48 7.66 37.99
CA TYR A 107 0.03 8.60 36.95
C TYR A 107 -1.48 8.60 36.81
N LYS A 108 -2.05 9.76 36.51
CA LYS A 108 -3.47 9.98 36.30
C LYS A 108 -3.81 10.26 34.85
N ILE A 109 -2.81 10.70 34.08
CA ILE A 109 -2.96 10.98 32.67
C ILE A 109 -1.68 10.62 31.92
N ILE A 110 -1.85 10.04 30.71
CA ILE A 110 -0.76 9.72 29.80
C ILE A 110 -1.00 10.42 28.47
N TYR A 111 0.02 11.08 27.96
CA TYR A 111 0.06 11.62 26.61
C TYR A 111 1.15 10.90 25.82
N ALA A 112 0.81 10.37 24.64
CA ALA A 112 1.81 9.69 23.85
C ALA A 112 1.69 9.97 22.34
N CYS A 113 2.85 10.00 21.67
CA CYS A 113 2.96 10.07 20.22
C CYS A 113 4.16 9.23 19.76
N GLY A 114 3.96 8.41 18.73
CA GLY A 114 5.02 7.55 18.21
C GLY A 114 4.50 6.44 17.31
N PRO A 115 5.33 5.43 17.02
CA PRO A 115 4.94 4.30 16.18
C PRO A 115 3.71 3.55 16.73
N THR A 116 2.89 3.03 15.82
CA THR A 116 1.66 2.29 16.16
C THR A 116 1.84 1.20 17.23
N PRO A 117 2.88 0.35 17.21
CA PRO A 117 3.08 -0.63 18.27
C PRO A 117 3.31 -0.03 19.66
N MET A 118 4.01 1.12 19.73
CA MET A 118 4.21 1.87 20.98
C MET A 118 2.89 2.42 21.50
N LEU A 119 2.09 3.04 20.64
CA LEU A 119 0.78 3.58 21.02
C LEU A 119 -0.19 2.50 21.46
N ALA A 120 -0.19 1.33 20.80
CA ALA A 120 -0.99 0.18 21.20
C ALA A 120 -0.60 -0.34 22.59
N TYR A 121 0.69 -0.42 22.89
CA TYR A 121 1.19 -0.78 24.22
C TYR A 121 0.75 0.22 25.28
N VAL A 122 0.93 1.52 25.04
CA VAL A 122 0.55 2.57 25.99
C VAL A 122 -0.95 2.55 26.25
N LYS A 123 -1.79 2.40 25.20
CA LYS A 123 -3.25 2.24 25.34
C LYS A 123 -3.59 1.04 26.22
N GLN A 124 -3.03 -0.12 25.92
CA GLN A 124 -3.30 -1.36 26.69
C GLN A 124 -3.01 -1.16 28.17
N VAL A 125 -1.83 -0.62 28.51
CA VAL A 125 -1.46 -0.42 29.93
C VAL A 125 -2.35 0.64 30.59
N ALA A 126 -2.70 1.70 29.89
CA ALA A 126 -3.58 2.74 30.40
C ALA A 126 -4.99 2.20 30.70
N GLU A 127 -5.54 1.34 29.83
CA GLU A 127 -6.83 0.68 30.04
C GLU A 127 -6.80 -0.30 31.23
N GLU A 128 -5.74 -1.12 31.33
CA GLU A 128 -5.58 -2.07 32.44
C GLU A 128 -5.43 -1.40 33.80
N LEU A 129 -4.95 -0.16 33.86
CA LEU A 129 -4.74 0.62 35.08
C LEU A 129 -5.80 1.72 35.29
N ASP A 130 -6.79 1.81 34.42
CA ASP A 130 -7.84 2.85 34.39
C ASP A 130 -7.25 4.28 34.45
N ILE A 131 -6.26 4.54 33.59
CA ILE A 131 -5.59 5.84 33.47
C ILE A 131 -6.10 6.55 32.20
N GLN A 132 -6.42 7.84 32.34
CA GLN A 132 -6.78 8.66 31.18
C GLN A 132 -5.59 8.74 30.20
N CYS A 133 -5.84 8.46 28.92
CA CYS A 133 -4.77 8.39 27.94
C CYS A 133 -5.17 9.06 26.64
N TYR A 134 -4.32 9.98 26.17
CA TYR A 134 -4.46 10.65 24.87
C TYR A 134 -3.30 10.28 23.96
N LEU A 135 -3.64 9.86 22.74
CA LEU A 135 -2.69 9.42 21.73
C LEU A 135 -2.77 10.29 20.50
N SER A 136 -1.62 10.79 20.05
CA SER A 136 -1.52 11.46 18.76
C SER A 136 -1.25 10.44 17.69
N MET A 137 -2.21 10.27 16.78
CA MET A 137 -2.12 9.34 15.66
C MET A 137 -1.43 9.98 14.47
N GLU A 138 -0.48 9.24 13.89
CA GLU A 138 0.16 9.60 12.64
C GLU A 138 -0.43 8.79 11.51
N HIS A 139 -0.84 9.45 10.44
CA HIS A 139 -1.34 8.81 9.23
C HIS A 139 -0.90 9.59 7.98
N ARG A 140 -0.76 8.90 6.85
CA ARG A 140 -0.45 9.58 5.60
C ARG A 140 -1.56 10.57 5.23
N MET A 141 -1.18 11.82 4.98
CA MET A 141 -2.11 12.91 4.66
C MET A 141 -1.85 13.43 3.25
N LEU A 142 -2.92 13.61 2.47
CA LEU A 142 -2.87 14.29 1.18
C LEU A 142 -3.21 15.77 1.34
N CYS A 143 -4.46 16.09 1.73
CA CYS A 143 -4.91 17.48 1.80
C CYS A 143 -4.65 18.18 3.15
N GLY A 144 -4.58 17.45 4.26
CA GLY A 144 -4.47 17.99 5.61
C GLY A 144 -5.75 18.72 6.12
N LEU A 145 -6.78 18.89 5.29
CA LEU A 145 -7.97 19.73 5.54
C LEU A 145 -9.25 18.94 5.81
N GLY A 146 -9.18 17.60 5.81
CA GLY A 146 -10.34 16.74 6.01
C GLY A 146 -11.22 16.51 4.78
N ALA A 147 -10.82 17.01 3.60
CA ALA A 147 -11.62 16.92 2.38
C ALA A 147 -11.41 15.60 1.62
N CYS A 148 -10.17 15.09 1.53
CA CYS A 148 -9.84 13.93 0.70
C CYS A 148 -10.08 12.56 1.35
N LEU A 149 -10.34 12.52 2.65
CA LEU A 149 -10.56 11.32 3.48
C LEU A 149 -9.37 10.34 3.53
N GLY A 150 -8.22 10.70 2.97
CA GLY A 150 -7.04 9.82 2.85
C GLY A 150 -6.39 9.46 4.19
N CYS A 151 -6.57 10.27 5.24
CA CYS A 151 -6.04 10.03 6.59
C CYS A 151 -7.09 9.44 7.55
N THR A 152 -8.10 8.73 7.03
CA THR A 152 -9.17 8.14 7.83
C THR A 152 -8.68 6.91 8.58
N ILE A 153 -8.99 6.85 9.87
CA ILE A 153 -8.76 5.71 10.75
C ILE A 153 -10.09 5.16 11.27
N GLU A 154 -10.12 3.87 11.54
CA GLU A 154 -11.27 3.21 12.15
C GLU A 154 -11.21 3.36 13.67
N THR A 155 -12.33 3.79 14.27
CA THR A 155 -12.47 3.95 15.72
C THR A 155 -13.76 3.28 16.21
N THR A 156 -13.93 3.15 17.52
CA THR A 156 -15.17 2.61 18.11
C THR A 156 -16.38 3.52 17.85
N GLU A 157 -16.14 4.78 17.47
CA GLU A 157 -17.16 5.78 17.11
C GLU A 157 -17.34 5.94 15.59
N GLY A 158 -16.80 4.99 14.79
CA GLY A 158 -16.81 5.04 13.33
C GLY A 158 -15.52 5.64 12.75
N LEU A 159 -15.60 6.06 11.50
CA LEU A 159 -14.44 6.58 10.76
C LEU A 159 -14.11 8.01 11.16
N LYS A 160 -12.87 8.29 11.58
CA LYS A 160 -12.36 9.61 11.95
C LYS A 160 -11.16 9.98 11.08
N ARG A 161 -10.98 11.26 10.77
CA ARG A 161 -9.86 11.77 9.98
C ARG A 161 -8.78 12.34 10.88
N CYS A 162 -7.57 11.84 10.80
CA CYS A 162 -6.45 12.32 11.63
C CYS A 162 -6.20 13.83 11.45
N CYS A 163 -6.38 14.38 10.25
CA CYS A 163 -6.09 15.79 9.99
C CYS A 163 -7.18 16.77 10.50
N LYS A 164 -8.40 16.30 10.76
CA LYS A 164 -9.54 17.16 11.16
C LYS A 164 -10.13 16.78 12.50
N ASP A 165 -10.39 15.48 12.70
CA ASP A 165 -11.04 14.93 13.91
C ASP A 165 -9.98 14.57 14.98
N GLY A 166 -8.69 14.49 14.58
CA GLY A 166 -7.48 14.33 15.35
C GLY A 166 -6.47 15.46 15.06
N PRO A 167 -5.15 15.23 15.21
CA PRO A 167 -4.49 13.94 15.42
C PRO A 167 -4.57 13.35 16.83
N VAL A 168 -4.95 14.13 17.83
CA VAL A 168 -5.05 13.71 19.22
C VAL A 168 -6.43 13.14 19.50
N PHE A 169 -6.47 11.91 20.01
CA PHE A 169 -7.69 11.19 20.36
C PHE A 169 -7.61 10.64 21.77
N ASP A 170 -8.75 10.51 22.43
CA ASP A 170 -8.86 9.64 23.61
C ASP A 170 -8.54 8.20 23.17
N SER A 171 -7.64 7.53 23.90
CA SER A 171 -7.21 6.18 23.54
C SER A 171 -8.37 5.17 23.53
N LYS A 172 -9.44 5.41 24.28
CA LYS A 172 -10.61 4.52 24.38
C LYS A 172 -11.33 4.35 23.05
N ILE A 173 -11.30 5.36 22.17
CA ILE A 173 -11.98 5.26 20.87
C ILE A 173 -11.10 4.64 19.78
N LEU A 174 -9.79 4.51 20.00
CA LEU A 174 -8.85 4.01 18.98
C LEU A 174 -8.86 2.48 18.90
N ASN A 175 -8.97 1.98 17.68
CA ASN A 175 -8.79 0.56 17.40
C ASN A 175 -7.37 0.32 16.89
N PHE A 176 -6.55 -0.37 17.67
CA PHE A 176 -5.30 -0.91 17.19
C PHE A 176 -5.53 -2.36 16.77
N PRO A 177 -5.18 -2.76 15.53
CA PRO A 177 -5.18 -4.17 15.17
C PRO A 177 -4.33 -4.90 16.21
N LYS A 178 -4.86 -6.00 16.78
CA LYS A 178 -4.03 -6.88 17.59
C LYS A 178 -2.80 -7.21 16.75
N PRO A 179 -1.59 -7.05 17.27
CA PRO A 179 -0.42 -7.53 16.54
C PRO A 179 -0.71 -8.98 16.19
N GLU A 180 -0.75 -9.28 14.90
CA GLU A 180 -0.68 -10.69 14.50
C GLU A 180 0.53 -11.27 15.24
N PRO A 181 0.40 -12.45 15.86
CA PRO A 181 1.53 -13.06 16.54
C PRO A 181 2.67 -13.03 15.53
N ARG A 182 3.73 -12.29 15.83
CA ARG A 182 4.96 -12.31 15.05
C ARG A 182 5.25 -13.79 14.85
N ARG A 183 5.17 -14.27 13.62
CA ARG A 183 5.63 -15.63 13.32
C ARG A 183 6.99 -15.70 13.96
N LEU A 184 7.12 -16.61 14.94
CA LEU A 184 8.39 -16.84 15.63
C LEU A 184 9.46 -16.94 14.53
N PRO A 185 10.68 -16.42 14.75
CA PRO A 185 11.76 -16.67 13.80
C PRO A 185 11.75 -18.16 13.55
N LEU A 186 11.64 -18.56 12.29
CA LEU A 186 11.80 -19.96 11.89
C LEU A 186 13.09 -20.43 12.57
N GLU A 187 13.04 -21.58 13.23
CA GLU A 187 14.25 -22.17 13.78
C GLU A 187 15.31 -22.14 12.69
N GLN A 188 16.53 -21.67 13.02
CA GLN A 188 17.55 -21.16 12.09
C GLN A 188 18.06 -22.19 11.06
N ASN A 189 17.40 -23.32 10.87
CA ASN A 189 17.82 -24.44 10.00
C ASN A 189 16.80 -24.89 8.96
N GLU A 190 15.62 -24.28 8.83
CA GLU A 190 14.69 -24.64 7.77
C GLU A 190 14.59 -23.45 6.77
N GLU A 191 14.94 -23.70 5.54
CA GLU A 191 14.66 -22.74 4.45
C GLU A 191 13.13 -22.57 4.37
N PRO A 192 12.62 -21.32 4.31
CA PRO A 192 11.18 -21.10 4.25
C PRO A 192 10.62 -21.71 2.96
N ASP A 193 9.55 -22.50 3.09
CA ASP A 193 8.79 -22.94 1.94
C ASP A 193 8.03 -21.74 1.36
N LEU A 194 8.44 -21.30 0.17
CA LEU A 194 7.84 -20.19 -0.57
C LEU A 194 6.87 -20.66 -1.65
N THR A 195 6.65 -21.97 -1.78
CA THR A 195 5.76 -22.50 -2.82
C THR A 195 4.32 -22.08 -2.60
N VAL A 196 3.60 -21.83 -3.69
CA VAL A 196 2.17 -21.51 -3.68
C VAL A 196 1.46 -22.17 -4.85
N ASP A 197 0.22 -22.59 -4.62
CA ASP A 197 -0.64 -23.13 -5.66
C ASP A 197 -1.74 -22.11 -5.99
N ILE A 198 -1.84 -21.74 -7.26
CA ILE A 198 -2.88 -20.83 -7.76
C ILE A 198 -3.66 -21.53 -8.84
N ALA A 199 -4.95 -21.77 -8.63
CA ALA A 199 -5.83 -22.42 -9.60
C ALA A 199 -5.27 -23.76 -10.13
N GLY A 200 -4.59 -24.55 -9.26
CA GLY A 200 -4.00 -25.82 -9.60
C GLY A 200 -2.64 -25.75 -10.32
N VAL A 201 -2.09 -24.56 -10.50
CA VAL A 201 -0.72 -24.34 -11.02
C VAL A 201 0.22 -24.11 -9.85
N HIS A 202 1.30 -24.88 -9.80
CA HIS A 202 2.31 -24.82 -8.75
C HIS A 202 3.41 -23.80 -9.07
N PHE A 203 3.57 -22.80 -8.19
CA PHE A 203 4.62 -21.78 -8.27
C PHE A 203 5.66 -22.04 -7.18
N LYS A 204 6.93 -22.02 -7.53
CA LYS A 204 8.04 -22.21 -6.57
C LYS A 204 8.17 -21.07 -5.55
N ASN A 205 7.60 -19.90 -5.83
CA ASN A 205 7.45 -18.77 -4.91
C ASN A 205 6.33 -17.83 -5.40
N PRO A 206 5.82 -16.92 -4.57
CA PRO A 206 4.67 -16.08 -4.91
C PRO A 206 5.02 -14.86 -5.78
N VAL A 207 6.26 -14.71 -6.24
CA VAL A 207 6.68 -13.53 -6.99
C VAL A 207 6.41 -13.74 -8.47
N ILE A 208 5.50 -12.94 -9.02
CA ILE A 208 5.09 -13.00 -10.43
C ILE A 208 5.41 -11.67 -11.11
N ALA A 209 6.15 -11.71 -12.21
CA ALA A 209 6.36 -10.54 -13.06
C ALA A 209 5.05 -10.20 -13.79
N SER A 210 4.51 -9.01 -13.54
CA SER A 210 3.21 -8.58 -14.07
C SER A 210 3.24 -8.36 -15.58
N ALA A 211 2.11 -8.59 -16.23
CA ALA A 211 1.95 -8.37 -17.67
C ALA A 211 2.36 -6.95 -18.10
N GLY A 212 3.21 -6.88 -19.11
CA GLY A 212 3.71 -5.62 -19.67
C GLY A 212 4.96 -5.06 -18.98
N THR A 213 5.35 -5.54 -17.80
CA THR A 213 6.56 -5.06 -17.09
C THR A 213 7.81 -5.84 -17.50
N PHE A 214 7.65 -7.10 -17.88
CA PHE A 214 8.75 -8.02 -18.16
C PHE A 214 8.79 -8.47 -19.64
N SER A 215 7.97 -7.87 -20.51
CA SER A 215 7.81 -8.23 -21.92
C SER A 215 7.51 -9.74 -22.08
N TYR A 216 8.42 -10.48 -22.69
CA TYR A 216 8.37 -11.95 -22.81
C TYR A 216 9.55 -12.62 -22.06
N GLY A 217 10.26 -11.88 -21.22
CA GLY A 217 11.32 -12.39 -20.35
C GLY A 217 12.72 -12.43 -20.97
N GLN A 218 12.85 -12.62 -22.29
CA GLN A 218 14.16 -12.82 -22.94
C GLN A 218 15.13 -11.64 -22.77
N ASN A 219 14.60 -10.40 -22.77
CA ASN A 219 15.39 -9.17 -22.65
C ASN A 219 16.08 -9.02 -21.29
N PHE A 220 15.69 -9.83 -20.31
CA PHE A 220 16.27 -9.80 -18.96
C PHE A 220 17.37 -10.87 -18.77
N ARG A 221 17.60 -11.75 -19.76
CA ARG A 221 18.73 -12.67 -19.73
C ARG A 221 20.04 -11.89 -19.65
N GLY A 222 20.86 -12.21 -18.66
CA GLY A 222 22.13 -11.52 -18.40
C GLY A 222 22.03 -10.24 -17.55
N VAL A 223 20.80 -9.77 -17.26
CA VAL A 223 20.57 -8.67 -16.32
C VAL A 223 20.17 -9.18 -14.93
N SER A 224 19.34 -10.24 -14.90
CA SER A 224 18.90 -10.89 -13.67
C SER A 224 18.70 -12.39 -13.92
N ASP A 225 18.72 -13.17 -12.84
CA ASP A 225 18.33 -14.57 -12.89
C ASP A 225 16.81 -14.68 -13.02
N VAL A 226 16.35 -14.78 -14.27
CA VAL A 226 14.92 -14.90 -14.58
C VAL A 226 14.34 -16.18 -13.98
N SER A 227 15.16 -17.25 -13.89
CA SER A 227 14.71 -18.51 -13.32
C SER A 227 14.35 -18.42 -11.83
N ALA A 228 14.79 -17.40 -11.11
CA ALA A 228 14.45 -17.19 -9.70
C ALA A 228 12.98 -16.80 -9.45
N TRP A 229 12.26 -16.29 -10.44
CA TRP A 229 10.86 -15.87 -10.32
C TRP A 229 9.91 -17.07 -10.23
N GLY A 230 8.81 -16.92 -9.50
CA GLY A 230 7.75 -17.92 -9.44
C GLY A 230 6.97 -18.00 -10.75
N GLY A 231 6.63 -16.85 -11.33
CA GLY A 231 5.91 -16.78 -12.60
C GLY A 231 6.22 -15.54 -13.42
N ILE A 232 5.91 -15.60 -14.71
CA ILE A 232 6.01 -14.47 -15.65
C ILE A 232 4.71 -14.38 -16.44
N ALA A 233 4.03 -13.23 -16.32
CA ALA A 233 2.92 -12.90 -17.20
C ALA A 233 3.47 -12.22 -18.47
N SER A 234 3.12 -12.75 -19.64
CA SER A 234 3.54 -12.19 -20.92
C SER A 234 2.99 -10.78 -21.10
N LYS A 235 3.62 -9.99 -21.99
CA LYS A 235 2.97 -8.79 -22.50
C LYS A 235 1.62 -9.15 -23.11
N GLY A 236 0.61 -8.28 -22.88
CA GLY A 236 -0.74 -8.48 -23.41
C GLY A 236 -0.74 -8.61 -24.91
N CYS A 237 -1.22 -9.75 -25.41
CA CYS A 237 -1.34 -10.06 -26.82
C CYS A 237 -2.82 -10.06 -27.25
N THR A 238 -3.10 -9.45 -28.39
CA THR A 238 -4.38 -9.53 -29.10
C THR A 238 -4.31 -10.63 -30.16
N PHE A 239 -5.46 -11.11 -30.65
CA PHE A 239 -5.44 -12.14 -31.71
C PHE A 239 -4.64 -11.65 -32.92
N GLU A 240 -4.99 -10.48 -33.46
CA GLU A 240 -4.22 -9.81 -34.50
C GLU A 240 -3.09 -8.94 -33.93
N PRO A 241 -1.99 -8.74 -34.66
CA PRO A 241 -0.90 -7.90 -34.21
C PRO A 241 -1.31 -6.42 -34.10
N ARG A 242 -0.66 -5.68 -33.20
CA ARG A 242 -0.89 -4.23 -33.01
C ARG A 242 0.42 -3.48 -32.91
N GLU A 243 0.53 -2.38 -33.66
CA GLU A 243 1.70 -1.50 -33.63
C GLU A 243 1.75 -0.57 -32.42
N GLY A 244 0.64 -0.46 -31.67
CA GLY A 244 0.48 0.46 -30.55
C GLY A 244 0.15 1.88 -30.98
N ASN A 245 0.17 2.80 -30.02
CA ASN A 245 -0.17 4.21 -30.23
C ASN A 245 0.98 4.97 -30.87
N LYS A 246 0.63 6.02 -31.65
CA LYS A 246 1.58 6.95 -32.25
C LYS A 246 1.90 8.10 -31.30
N GLY A 247 3.06 8.72 -31.48
CA GLY A 247 3.53 9.87 -30.70
C GLY A 247 4.26 9.45 -29.43
N GLU A 248 4.30 10.34 -28.45
CA GLU A 248 4.91 10.07 -27.15
C GLU A 248 4.14 8.98 -26.43
N ARG A 249 4.86 8.04 -25.82
CA ARG A 249 4.28 6.85 -25.20
C ARG A 249 4.54 6.72 -23.71
N SER A 250 5.42 7.52 -23.15
CA SER A 250 5.78 7.49 -21.73
C SER A 250 6.08 8.89 -21.24
N LEU A 251 5.66 9.20 -20.03
CA LEU A 251 5.92 10.45 -19.32
C LEU A 251 6.13 10.16 -17.86
N GLU A 252 7.30 10.54 -17.34
CA GLU A 252 7.54 10.55 -15.90
C GLU A 252 6.77 11.71 -15.26
N VAL A 253 6.07 11.41 -14.18
CA VAL A 253 5.29 12.39 -13.41
C VAL A 253 5.63 12.27 -11.93
N PRO A 254 5.38 13.29 -11.09
CA PRO A 254 5.62 13.19 -9.66
C PRO A 254 4.95 11.97 -9.05
N GLY A 255 5.75 11.08 -8.46
CA GLY A 255 5.28 9.86 -7.82
C GLY A 255 4.92 8.71 -8.77
N GLY A 256 5.29 8.75 -10.05
CA GLY A 256 5.01 7.62 -10.95
C GLY A 256 5.31 7.85 -12.41
N ASN A 257 4.70 7.04 -13.25
CA ASN A 257 4.84 7.12 -14.71
C ASN A 257 3.46 7.03 -15.37
N MET A 258 3.27 7.83 -16.39
CA MET A 258 2.12 7.72 -17.30
C MET A 258 2.56 7.13 -18.62
N ASN A 259 1.76 6.19 -19.16
CA ASN A 259 2.07 5.60 -20.44
C ASN A 259 0.83 5.40 -21.34
N SER A 260 1.07 5.45 -22.63
CA SER A 260 0.08 5.25 -23.69
C SER A 260 0.66 4.34 -24.77
N ILE A 261 1.01 3.11 -24.41
CA ILE A 261 1.66 2.14 -25.31
C ILE A 261 0.69 1.63 -26.40
N GLY A 262 -0.58 1.42 -26.04
CA GLY A 262 -1.61 0.97 -26.99
C GLY A 262 -1.56 -0.51 -27.33
N LEU A 263 -1.17 -1.37 -26.39
CA LEU A 263 -1.09 -2.84 -26.56
C LEU A 263 -0.23 -3.24 -27.77
N GLN A 264 0.93 -2.62 -27.97
CA GLN A 264 1.84 -3.07 -29.00
C GLN A 264 2.25 -4.53 -28.76
N ASN A 265 1.93 -5.40 -29.71
CA ASN A 265 2.21 -6.84 -29.61
C ASN A 265 2.18 -7.51 -31.00
N PRO A 266 2.81 -8.68 -31.18
CA PRO A 266 2.92 -9.35 -32.47
C PRO A 266 1.70 -10.22 -32.84
N GLY A 267 0.68 -10.31 -31.99
CA GLY A 267 -0.45 -11.20 -32.14
C GLY A 267 -0.25 -12.57 -31.49
N ILE A 268 -1.36 -13.20 -31.08
CA ILE A 268 -1.36 -14.51 -30.42
C ILE A 268 -0.74 -15.62 -31.29
N PRO A 269 -1.02 -15.70 -32.61
CA PRO A 269 -0.38 -16.73 -33.44
C PRO A 269 1.14 -16.66 -33.41
N TYR A 270 1.71 -15.47 -33.60
CA TYR A 270 3.16 -15.28 -33.54
C TYR A 270 3.73 -15.52 -32.12
N PHE A 271 2.99 -15.09 -31.11
CA PHE A 271 3.39 -15.32 -29.71
C PHE A 271 3.52 -16.81 -29.41
N VAL A 272 2.51 -17.61 -29.78
CA VAL A 272 2.49 -19.05 -29.52
C VAL A 272 3.61 -19.78 -30.29
N GLU A 273 3.85 -19.41 -31.55
CA GLU A 273 4.82 -20.07 -32.41
C GLU A 273 6.29 -19.70 -32.06
N HIS A 274 6.55 -18.44 -31.74
CA HIS A 274 7.93 -17.94 -31.66
C HIS A 274 8.38 -17.49 -30.28
N LEU A 275 7.50 -16.87 -29.46
CA LEU A 275 7.88 -16.25 -28.20
C LEU A 275 7.60 -17.14 -26.99
N LEU A 276 6.49 -17.87 -27.02
CA LEU A 276 6.11 -18.75 -25.92
C LEU A 276 7.14 -19.88 -25.68
N PRO A 277 7.70 -20.56 -26.69
CA PRO A 277 8.76 -21.55 -26.46
C PRO A 277 10.00 -20.99 -25.78
N GLU A 278 10.36 -19.74 -26.10
CA GLU A 278 11.47 -19.08 -25.41
C GLU A 278 11.13 -18.72 -23.97
N MET A 279 9.88 -18.29 -23.72
CA MET A 279 9.39 -17.98 -22.36
C MET A 279 9.38 -19.22 -21.46
N THR A 280 8.83 -20.34 -21.94
CA THR A 280 8.80 -21.62 -21.19
C THR A 280 10.21 -22.10 -20.85
N GLY A 281 11.17 -21.87 -21.74
CA GLY A 281 12.59 -22.18 -21.52
C GLY A 281 13.30 -21.34 -20.44
N LEU A 282 12.64 -20.33 -19.85
CA LEU A 282 13.20 -19.50 -18.77
C LEU A 282 13.05 -20.14 -17.37
N GLY A 283 12.12 -21.08 -17.19
CA GLY A 283 11.92 -21.85 -15.96
C GLY A 283 10.78 -21.42 -15.03
N PRO A 284 10.34 -20.15 -14.95
CA PRO A 284 9.13 -19.76 -14.22
C PRO A 284 7.85 -20.26 -14.88
N VAL A 285 6.76 -20.31 -14.10
CA VAL A 285 5.41 -20.51 -14.63
C VAL A 285 5.08 -19.43 -15.66
N VAL A 286 4.54 -19.83 -16.82
CA VAL A 286 4.20 -18.90 -17.90
C VAL A 286 2.71 -18.61 -17.92
N ILE A 287 2.37 -17.36 -17.67
CA ILE A 287 1.00 -16.84 -17.72
C ILE A 287 0.82 -16.05 -19.01
N ALA A 288 0.05 -16.57 -19.96
CA ALA A 288 -0.23 -15.88 -21.22
C ALA A 288 -1.29 -14.79 -21.03
N ASN A 289 -0.92 -13.51 -21.18
CA ASN A 289 -1.89 -12.40 -21.05
C ASN A 289 -2.62 -12.18 -22.37
N LEU A 290 -3.91 -12.53 -22.39
CA LEU A 290 -4.80 -12.40 -23.55
C LEU A 290 -5.62 -11.12 -23.44
N ALA A 291 -5.50 -10.25 -24.43
CA ALA A 291 -6.32 -9.06 -24.62
C ALA A 291 -7.09 -9.14 -25.95
N GLY A 292 -8.19 -8.41 -26.07
CA GLY A 292 -9.00 -8.42 -27.29
C GLY A 292 -9.79 -7.11 -27.48
N SER A 293 -10.23 -6.89 -28.71
CA SER A 293 -11.08 -5.75 -29.08
C SER A 293 -12.57 -6.08 -29.00
N ASP A 294 -12.89 -7.32 -29.31
CA ASP A 294 -14.23 -7.89 -29.40
C ASP A 294 -14.20 -9.32 -28.88
N ILE A 295 -15.36 -9.90 -28.72
CA ILE A 295 -15.48 -11.23 -28.11
C ILE A 295 -14.85 -12.33 -28.98
N GLU A 296 -14.92 -12.17 -30.30
CA GLU A 296 -14.36 -13.12 -31.26
C GLU A 296 -12.84 -13.21 -31.13
N SER A 297 -12.17 -12.06 -31.01
CA SER A 297 -10.71 -12.02 -30.84
C SER A 297 -10.25 -12.65 -29.52
N TYR A 298 -11.02 -12.49 -28.42
CA TYR A 298 -10.76 -13.20 -27.17
C TYR A 298 -10.93 -14.71 -27.31
N VAL A 299 -12.02 -15.14 -27.95
CA VAL A 299 -12.35 -16.56 -28.14
C VAL A 299 -11.31 -17.26 -29.03
N GLU A 300 -10.96 -16.66 -30.17
CA GLU A 300 -9.96 -17.25 -31.06
C GLU A 300 -8.55 -17.27 -30.43
N GLY A 301 -8.19 -16.20 -29.71
CA GLY A 301 -6.95 -16.18 -28.93
C GLY A 301 -6.91 -17.27 -27.86
N ALA A 302 -8.00 -17.45 -27.11
CA ALA A 302 -8.11 -18.48 -26.09
C ALA A 302 -8.03 -19.90 -26.65
N LYS A 303 -8.61 -20.17 -27.81
CA LYS A 303 -8.51 -21.49 -28.50
C LYS A 303 -7.08 -21.85 -28.86
N LEU A 304 -6.26 -20.87 -29.28
CA LEU A 304 -4.86 -21.10 -29.58
C LEU A 304 -4.05 -21.32 -28.31
N LEU A 305 -4.27 -20.50 -27.28
CA LEU A 305 -3.58 -20.62 -26.01
C LEU A 305 -3.95 -21.93 -25.29
N ASP A 306 -5.18 -22.41 -25.41
CA ASP A 306 -5.61 -23.69 -24.82
C ASP A 306 -4.75 -24.87 -25.32
N LYS A 307 -4.30 -24.81 -26.57
CA LYS A 307 -3.48 -25.84 -27.21
C LYS A 307 -1.98 -25.61 -27.07
N SER A 308 -1.57 -24.49 -26.48
CA SER A 308 -0.16 -24.10 -26.35
C SER A 308 0.44 -24.56 -25.01
N ASP A 309 1.75 -24.36 -24.82
CA ASP A 309 2.50 -24.77 -23.64
C ASP A 309 2.49 -23.72 -22.50
N CYS A 310 1.62 -22.70 -22.56
CA CYS A 310 1.46 -21.81 -21.40
C CYS A 310 0.78 -22.55 -20.24
N ASP A 311 1.14 -22.21 -19.01
CA ASP A 311 0.58 -22.87 -17.82
C ASP A 311 -0.80 -22.32 -17.44
N MET A 312 -1.04 -21.02 -17.70
CA MET A 312 -2.24 -20.29 -17.32
C MET A 312 -2.56 -19.19 -18.34
N ILE A 313 -3.83 -18.84 -18.48
CA ILE A 313 -4.28 -17.67 -19.25
C ILE A 313 -4.68 -16.55 -18.29
N GLU A 314 -4.11 -15.35 -18.43
CA GLU A 314 -4.59 -14.13 -17.80
C GLU A 314 -5.45 -13.34 -18.79
N LEU A 315 -6.76 -13.38 -18.60
CA LEU A 315 -7.72 -12.64 -19.44
C LEU A 315 -7.75 -11.17 -19.03
N ASN A 316 -7.26 -10.31 -19.89
CA ASN A 316 -7.18 -8.87 -19.65
C ASN A 316 -8.44 -8.14 -20.13
N ILE A 317 -9.46 -8.04 -19.27
CA ILE A 317 -10.69 -7.29 -19.54
C ILE A 317 -10.61 -5.80 -19.14
N SER A 318 -9.45 -5.36 -18.71
CA SER A 318 -9.23 -4.03 -18.12
C SER A 318 -8.72 -2.97 -19.10
N CYS A 319 -8.53 -3.32 -20.39
CA CYS A 319 -7.91 -2.42 -21.34
C CYS A 319 -8.93 -1.38 -21.88
N PRO A 320 -8.70 -0.08 -21.56
CA PRO A 320 -9.65 0.99 -21.93
C PRO A 320 -9.47 1.51 -23.35
N ASN A 321 -8.37 1.12 -24.03
CA ASN A 321 -7.95 1.70 -25.29
C ASN A 321 -8.58 1.04 -26.54
N VAL A 322 -9.62 0.25 -26.37
CA VAL A 322 -10.30 -0.41 -27.48
C VAL A 322 -11.60 0.32 -27.78
N LYS A 323 -11.54 1.23 -28.74
CA LYS A 323 -12.67 1.96 -29.30
C LYS A 323 -13.58 1.11 -30.21
N ALA A 324 -13.69 -0.18 -29.96
CA ALA A 324 -14.66 -1.01 -30.68
C ALA A 324 -15.94 -1.12 -29.85
N ALA A 325 -17.00 -0.50 -30.29
CA ALA A 325 -18.38 -0.62 -29.80
C ALA A 325 -18.70 -0.13 -28.38
N GLY A 326 -17.87 0.69 -27.73
CA GLY A 326 -18.25 1.40 -26.49
C GLY A 326 -18.34 0.53 -25.22
N LEU A 327 -17.99 -0.74 -25.27
CA LEU A 327 -18.04 -1.67 -24.16
C LEU A 327 -16.63 -1.95 -23.62
N ALA A 328 -16.30 -1.37 -22.47
CA ALA A 328 -15.13 -1.80 -21.70
C ALA A 328 -15.56 -3.02 -20.87
N TRP A 329 -15.09 -4.20 -21.23
CA TRP A 329 -15.52 -5.49 -20.66
C TRP A 329 -15.42 -5.59 -19.14
N GLY A 330 -14.48 -4.89 -18.54
CA GLY A 330 -14.22 -4.91 -17.10
C GLY A 330 -14.85 -3.76 -16.31
N LEU A 331 -15.83 -3.02 -16.84
CA LEU A 331 -16.48 -1.92 -16.12
C LEU A 331 -17.85 -2.28 -15.51
N SER A 332 -18.45 -3.39 -15.94
CA SER A 332 -19.70 -3.88 -15.35
C SER A 332 -19.67 -5.40 -15.13
N ALA A 333 -20.45 -5.87 -14.16
CA ALA A 333 -20.57 -7.29 -13.87
C ALA A 333 -21.15 -8.09 -15.04
N GLU A 334 -22.07 -7.50 -15.80
CA GLU A 334 -22.73 -8.15 -16.95
C GLU A 334 -21.75 -8.37 -18.11
N THR A 335 -21.03 -7.31 -18.51
CA THR A 335 -20.06 -7.40 -19.61
C THR A 335 -18.88 -8.30 -19.25
N ALA A 336 -18.41 -8.26 -17.99
CA ALA A 336 -17.38 -9.15 -17.51
C ALA A 336 -17.82 -10.62 -17.52
N TYR A 337 -19.03 -10.91 -17.03
CA TYR A 337 -19.60 -12.26 -17.07
C TYR A 337 -19.64 -12.79 -18.49
N TYR A 338 -20.17 -12.01 -19.44
CA TYR A 338 -20.29 -12.40 -20.84
C TYR A 338 -18.93 -12.70 -21.47
N CYS A 339 -17.95 -11.83 -21.27
CA CYS A 339 -16.60 -12.02 -21.81
C CYS A 339 -15.94 -13.28 -21.23
N VAL A 340 -15.95 -13.43 -19.90
CA VAL A 340 -15.30 -14.56 -19.22
C VAL A 340 -15.99 -15.89 -19.57
N SER A 341 -17.31 -15.95 -19.58
CA SER A 341 -18.06 -17.17 -19.94
C SER A 341 -17.80 -17.60 -21.39
N SER A 342 -17.70 -16.64 -22.32
CA SER A 342 -17.37 -16.92 -23.72
C SER A 342 -15.97 -17.52 -23.87
N VAL A 343 -14.99 -16.98 -23.15
CA VAL A 343 -13.62 -17.52 -23.13
C VAL A 343 -13.58 -18.88 -22.43
N ARG A 344 -14.24 -19.03 -21.28
CA ARG A 344 -14.29 -20.29 -20.53
C ARG A 344 -14.85 -21.43 -21.35
N ALA A 345 -15.81 -21.15 -22.23
CA ALA A 345 -16.43 -22.17 -23.09
C ALA A 345 -15.43 -22.85 -24.06
N VAL A 346 -14.29 -22.23 -24.35
CA VAL A 346 -13.32 -22.70 -25.35
C VAL A 346 -11.94 -23.05 -24.78
N THR A 347 -11.70 -22.86 -23.48
CA THR A 347 -10.42 -23.24 -22.84
C THR A 347 -10.66 -24.08 -21.58
N LYS A 348 -9.75 -25.01 -21.33
CA LYS A 348 -9.69 -25.81 -20.09
C LYS A 348 -8.52 -25.38 -19.20
N LYS A 349 -7.63 -24.53 -19.69
CA LYS A 349 -6.52 -24.02 -18.90
C LYS A 349 -6.99 -23.21 -17.70
N PRO A 350 -6.21 -23.16 -16.61
CA PRO A 350 -6.44 -22.23 -15.53
C PRO A 350 -6.64 -20.81 -16.06
N LEU A 351 -7.76 -20.19 -15.71
CA LEU A 351 -8.19 -18.87 -16.22
C LEU A 351 -8.18 -17.85 -15.11
N MET A 352 -7.21 -16.95 -15.15
CA MET A 352 -7.11 -15.76 -14.28
C MET A 352 -7.76 -14.57 -15.01
N VAL A 353 -8.47 -13.71 -14.31
CA VAL A 353 -9.07 -12.50 -14.89
C VAL A 353 -8.49 -11.25 -14.27
N LYS A 354 -7.91 -10.37 -15.10
CA LYS A 354 -7.32 -9.10 -14.66
C LYS A 354 -8.34 -7.98 -14.68
N LEU A 355 -8.63 -7.47 -13.47
CA LEU A 355 -9.61 -6.41 -13.25
C LEU A 355 -9.06 -5.01 -13.51
N SER A 356 -9.97 -4.07 -13.74
CA SER A 356 -9.68 -2.66 -13.99
C SER A 356 -9.81 -1.83 -12.70
N PRO A 357 -8.85 -0.94 -12.38
CA PRO A 357 -9.03 0.01 -11.27
C PRO A 357 -10.04 1.11 -11.61
N ASN A 358 -10.46 1.21 -12.86
CA ASN A 358 -11.35 2.28 -13.36
C ASN A 358 -12.84 1.91 -13.26
N ALA A 359 -13.14 0.71 -12.75
CA ALA A 359 -14.49 0.30 -12.43
C ALA A 359 -15.00 0.98 -11.15
N PRO A 360 -16.29 1.34 -11.07
CA PRO A 360 -16.85 1.97 -9.86
C PRO A 360 -16.77 1.08 -8.61
N ASP A 361 -16.96 -0.23 -8.77
CA ASP A 361 -16.79 -1.24 -7.73
C ASP A 361 -16.35 -2.56 -8.37
N ASN A 362 -15.19 -3.07 -7.95
CA ASN A 362 -14.64 -4.32 -8.48
C ASN A 362 -15.24 -5.58 -7.83
N ARG A 363 -15.94 -5.48 -6.71
CA ARG A 363 -16.49 -6.67 -6.01
C ARG A 363 -17.56 -7.38 -6.83
N PRO A 364 -18.63 -6.71 -7.36
CA PRO A 364 -19.61 -7.37 -8.19
C PRO A 364 -19.02 -7.92 -9.50
N ILE A 365 -17.98 -7.26 -10.05
CA ILE A 365 -17.29 -7.69 -11.27
C ILE A 365 -16.49 -8.98 -10.99
N ALA A 366 -15.71 -9.02 -9.90
CA ALA A 366 -14.98 -10.21 -9.49
C ALA A 366 -15.91 -11.41 -9.28
N LEU A 367 -17.02 -11.21 -8.57
CA LEU A 367 -18.03 -12.24 -8.35
C LEU A 367 -18.67 -12.73 -9.66
N ALA A 368 -18.88 -11.82 -10.63
CA ALA A 368 -19.37 -12.17 -11.95
C ALA A 368 -18.35 -13.01 -12.73
N CYS A 369 -17.07 -12.65 -12.69
CA CYS A 369 -15.99 -13.42 -13.31
C CYS A 369 -15.88 -14.84 -12.73
N ILE A 370 -15.94 -14.99 -11.40
CA ILE A 370 -15.93 -16.31 -10.75
C ILE A 370 -17.14 -17.14 -11.17
N ARG A 371 -18.36 -16.57 -11.18
CA ARG A 371 -19.56 -17.26 -11.65
C ARG A 371 -19.50 -17.65 -13.13
N ALA A 372 -18.75 -16.89 -13.93
CA ALA A 372 -18.53 -17.17 -15.35
C ALA A 372 -17.44 -18.24 -15.59
N GLY A 373 -16.75 -18.72 -14.54
CA GLY A 373 -15.77 -19.79 -14.60
C GLY A 373 -14.33 -19.33 -14.56
N ALA A 374 -14.03 -18.14 -14.03
CA ALA A 374 -12.67 -17.75 -13.69
C ALA A 374 -12.17 -18.57 -12.48
N ASP A 375 -10.94 -19.07 -12.57
CA ASP A 375 -10.27 -19.84 -11.52
C ASP A 375 -9.49 -18.94 -10.55
N ALA A 376 -9.07 -17.76 -11.02
CA ALA A 376 -8.35 -16.77 -10.22
C ALA A 376 -8.66 -15.33 -10.68
N ILE A 377 -8.35 -14.36 -9.81
CA ILE A 377 -8.49 -12.94 -10.10
C ILE A 377 -7.13 -12.27 -9.89
N SER A 378 -6.70 -11.42 -10.85
CA SER A 378 -5.55 -10.55 -10.68
C SER A 378 -5.97 -9.07 -10.57
N LEU A 379 -5.26 -8.32 -9.75
CA LEU A 379 -5.46 -6.91 -9.46
C LEU A 379 -4.12 -6.19 -9.61
N ILE A 380 -4.06 -5.12 -10.29
CA ILE A 380 -4.99 -4.41 -11.17
C ILE A 380 -4.22 -3.85 -12.36
N ASN A 381 -4.91 -3.36 -13.41
CA ASN A 381 -4.29 -2.59 -14.48
C ASN A 381 -4.07 -1.14 -14.01
N MET A 382 -3.59 -0.26 -14.89
CA MET A 382 -3.28 1.15 -14.61
C MET A 382 -4.54 1.99 -14.39
N VAL A 383 -4.43 3.00 -13.53
CA VAL A 383 -5.46 4.03 -13.37
C VAL A 383 -5.43 4.97 -14.58
N HIS A 384 -6.60 5.38 -15.07
CA HIS A 384 -6.69 6.36 -16.14
C HIS A 384 -6.36 7.77 -15.65
N GLY A 385 -5.59 8.49 -16.45
CA GLY A 385 -5.24 9.87 -16.19
C GLY A 385 -5.04 10.67 -17.48
N VAL A 386 -4.90 11.98 -17.34
CA VAL A 386 -4.56 12.90 -18.41
C VAL A 386 -3.37 13.74 -17.96
N ALA A 387 -2.33 13.80 -18.78
CA ALA A 387 -1.23 14.75 -18.61
C ALA A 387 -1.45 15.94 -19.55
N ILE A 388 -1.39 17.14 -19.00
CA ILE A 388 -1.53 18.39 -19.76
C ILE A 388 -0.16 19.08 -19.86
N ASP A 389 0.27 19.39 -21.08
CA ASP A 389 1.37 20.31 -21.33
C ASP A 389 0.81 21.74 -21.13
N ILE A 390 1.12 22.32 -19.98
CA ILE A 390 0.57 23.61 -19.55
C ILE A 390 1.10 24.79 -20.42
N GLU A 391 2.29 24.67 -21.00
CA GLU A 391 2.87 25.67 -21.85
C GLU A 391 2.19 25.69 -23.22
N LYS A 392 1.85 24.51 -23.74
CA LYS A 392 1.16 24.36 -25.02
C LYS A 392 -0.36 24.32 -24.91
N GLY A 393 -0.90 24.23 -23.68
CA GLY A 393 -2.35 24.17 -23.44
C GLY A 393 -3.04 22.96 -24.07
N LYS A 394 -2.35 21.79 -24.14
CA LYS A 394 -2.88 20.59 -24.81
C LYS A 394 -2.46 19.30 -24.08
N PRO A 395 -3.18 18.20 -24.30
CA PRO A 395 -2.76 16.90 -23.79
C PRO A 395 -1.36 16.53 -24.28
N PHE A 396 -0.56 15.90 -23.37
CA PHE A 396 0.78 15.42 -23.67
C PHE A 396 0.74 14.24 -24.67
N PHE A 397 -0.17 13.31 -24.43
CA PHE A 397 -0.33 12.13 -25.29
C PHE A 397 -1.35 12.39 -26.41
N ASN A 398 -1.05 11.86 -27.60
CA ASN A 398 -1.96 11.96 -28.75
C ASN A 398 -3.35 11.33 -28.47
N ASN A 399 -3.41 10.33 -27.62
CA ASN A 399 -4.66 9.68 -27.20
C ASN A 399 -5.42 10.42 -26.09
N VAL A 400 -4.93 11.58 -25.64
CA VAL A 400 -5.47 12.35 -24.51
C VAL A 400 -5.35 11.59 -23.20
N HIS A 401 -5.93 10.40 -23.11
CA HIS A 401 -5.90 9.53 -21.93
C HIS A 401 -4.69 8.59 -21.97
N ALA A 402 -4.10 8.37 -20.80
CA ALA A 402 -2.98 7.44 -20.59
C ALA A 402 -3.20 6.64 -19.29
N GLY A 403 -2.47 5.54 -19.14
CA GLY A 403 -2.46 4.80 -17.90
C GLY A 403 -1.42 5.37 -16.94
N TYR A 404 -1.82 5.63 -15.70
CA TYR A 404 -0.95 6.04 -14.61
C TYR A 404 -0.59 4.83 -13.74
N SER A 405 0.71 4.69 -13.46
CA SER A 405 1.28 3.76 -12.50
C SER A 405 2.08 4.54 -11.47
N GLY A 406 1.73 4.39 -10.21
CA GLY A 406 2.37 5.06 -9.08
C GLY A 406 2.70 4.07 -7.96
N PRO A 407 3.17 4.57 -6.79
CA PRO A 407 3.46 3.76 -5.62
C PRO A 407 2.21 3.15 -5.01
#